data_e904c55621482fc64d1418d7323dafdf
#
_entry.id   e904c55621482fc64d1418d7323dafdf
#
_cell.length_a   1.000
_cell.length_b   1.000
_cell.length_c   1.000
_cell.angle_alpha   90.00
_cell.angle_beta   90.00
_cell.angle_gamma   90.00
#
_symmetry.space_group_name_H-M   'P 1'
#
loop_
_entity.id
_entity.type
_entity.pdbx_description
1 polymer ?
#
loop_
_entity_poly.entity_id
_entity_poly.type
_entity_poly.pdbx_seq_one_letter_code
_entity_poly.pdbx_strand_id
1 'polypeptide(L)'
;MLSWQAMPSARSGELIDVQAAVGAYLVLVLIFEQVRRFGRTATLWVIAVAMLLDGAFLAWCFRLLGGVQGPLVHVLVLYTLAITLLASFRSGIKTTTWNSLMLLTVLVADVDGTLGRSLLGSAFPRAQFTVLLAAMWTTTFTTAAFAAVNERELRRRRYDMQVLRGFAVAMEDCWDTSEIMTGLAKVTTVELLARRALVVIEGVPGATSRAAAGKGAVWYSTTSEQACTTDACPWPPGSIIEEAIASGKTQLLEYVEADADAWLSAHMPEAREVVLIPLARESRVRGVLVFEHAGRGVLSRLFTPGIERRMVSTAEQAAAHAALAISRAALLLQTRSAAETDALTGLANRGTFDTVLAREIQGNLVNGFGCAVALIDLDHFKMVNDTYGHQVGDAVLIALANCLRTTSRRNDLPARYGGEEFAVIMPAVSAVEALRFAERLRAAVESMDSPVCVTASIGVAIASESASTPVDLLAEADAALYEAKGAGRNRVVAKDARAESAL
;
A
#
# COMPACT_ATOMS: atom_id res chain seq x y z
N MET A 1 -2.48 -57.52 15.56
CA MET A 1 -3.01 -58.80 15.02
C MET A 1 -4.35 -59.05 15.71
N LEU A 2 -5.43 -58.45 15.16
CA LEU A 2 -6.78 -58.74 15.60
C LEU A 2 -7.24 -60.03 14.95
N SER A 3 -7.63 -60.95 15.80
CA SER A 3 -7.99 -62.33 15.46
C SER A 3 -9.10 -62.43 14.43
N TRP A 4 -8.75 -62.86 13.26
CA TRP A 4 -9.64 -63.20 12.15
C TRP A 4 -10.37 -64.57 12.37
N GLN A 5 -10.48 -65.06 13.58
CA GLN A 5 -10.92 -66.40 13.90
C GLN A 5 -12.32 -66.54 14.48
N ALA A 6 -13.28 -65.73 14.01
CA ALA A 6 -14.69 -66.05 14.27
C ALA A 6 -15.61 -65.43 13.20
N MET A 7 -15.42 -65.75 11.94
CA MET A 7 -16.55 -65.69 11.01
C MET A 7 -17.28 -67.02 11.09
N PRO A 8 -18.56 -67.03 11.54
CA PRO A 8 -19.42 -68.20 11.32
C PRO A 8 -19.54 -68.41 9.84
N SER A 9 -19.58 -69.69 9.39
CA SER A 9 -19.68 -70.12 8.01
C SER A 9 -20.82 -69.37 7.30
N ALA A 10 -20.54 -68.19 6.76
CA ALA A 10 -21.44 -67.50 5.86
C ALA A 10 -21.63 -68.38 4.64
N ARG A 11 -22.89 -68.65 4.26
CA ARG A 11 -23.21 -69.39 3.06
C ARG A 11 -22.50 -68.73 1.88
N SER A 12 -21.78 -69.47 1.06
CA SER A 12 -20.95 -68.98 -0.04
C SER A 12 -21.67 -68.02 -1.00
N GLY A 13 -22.98 -68.03 -1.06
CA GLY A 13 -23.80 -67.13 -1.87
C GLY A 13 -23.88 -65.69 -1.28
N GLU A 14 -23.99 -65.56 0.02
CA GLU A 14 -24.12 -64.21 0.67
C GLU A 14 -22.77 -63.44 0.64
N LEU A 15 -21.65 -64.12 0.66
CA LEU A 15 -20.29 -63.55 0.48
C LEU A 15 -20.07 -63.02 -0.94
N ILE A 16 -20.63 -63.71 -1.95
CA ILE A 16 -20.55 -63.30 -3.35
C ILE A 16 -21.38 -62.02 -3.54
N ASP A 17 -22.57 -61.93 -2.94
CA ASP A 17 -23.41 -60.75 -3.03
C ASP A 17 -22.78 -59.49 -2.37
N VAL A 18 -22.08 -59.67 -1.26
CA VAL A 18 -21.33 -58.59 -0.59
C VAL A 18 -20.16 -58.15 -1.46
N GLN A 19 -19.40 -59.05 -2.03
CA GLN A 19 -18.28 -58.71 -2.93
C GLN A 19 -18.77 -57.99 -4.19
N ALA A 20 -19.88 -58.44 -4.78
CA ALA A 20 -20.48 -57.79 -5.94
C ALA A 20 -20.97 -56.37 -5.61
N ALA A 21 -21.59 -56.16 -4.46
CA ALA A 21 -22.04 -54.85 -4.02
C ALA A 21 -20.92 -53.89 -3.73
N VAL A 22 -19.84 -54.33 -3.08
CA VAL A 22 -18.61 -53.53 -2.87
C VAL A 22 -17.96 -53.19 -4.21
N GLY A 23 -17.88 -54.14 -5.12
CA GLY A 23 -17.36 -53.93 -6.47
C GLY A 23 -18.16 -52.88 -7.25
N ALA A 24 -19.49 -52.98 -7.22
CA ALA A 24 -20.39 -52.01 -7.86
C ALA A 24 -20.26 -50.62 -7.26
N TYR A 25 -20.12 -50.51 -5.93
CA TYR A 25 -19.90 -49.24 -5.25
C TYR A 25 -18.56 -48.60 -5.66
N LEU A 26 -17.46 -49.35 -5.71
CA LEU A 26 -16.17 -48.84 -6.16
C LEU A 26 -16.20 -48.35 -7.61
N VAL A 27 -16.88 -49.07 -8.51
CA VAL A 27 -17.08 -48.62 -9.90
C VAL A 27 -17.84 -47.30 -9.94
N LEU A 28 -18.87 -47.17 -9.13
CA LEU A 28 -19.68 -45.96 -9.05
C LEU A 28 -18.88 -44.77 -8.53
N VAL A 29 -18.00 -44.96 -7.53
CA VAL A 29 -17.06 -43.94 -7.03
C VAL A 29 -16.11 -43.48 -8.14
N LEU A 30 -15.59 -44.42 -8.95
CA LEU A 30 -14.73 -44.09 -10.07
C LEU A 30 -15.46 -43.27 -11.15
N ILE A 31 -16.71 -43.65 -11.45
CA ILE A 31 -17.56 -42.88 -12.39
C ILE A 31 -17.77 -41.45 -11.85
N PHE A 32 -18.06 -41.28 -10.57
CA PHE A 32 -18.24 -39.96 -9.96
C PHE A 32 -16.99 -39.13 -10.02
N GLU A 33 -15.80 -39.74 -9.84
CA GLU A 33 -14.53 -39.01 -9.96
C GLU A 33 -14.30 -38.51 -11.40
N GLN A 34 -14.72 -39.27 -12.40
CA GLN A 34 -14.65 -38.82 -13.80
C GLN A 34 -15.65 -37.69 -14.08
N VAL A 35 -16.89 -37.79 -13.61
CA VAL A 35 -17.91 -36.76 -13.82
C VAL A 35 -17.55 -35.46 -13.12
N ARG A 36 -16.87 -35.49 -11.99
CA ARG A 36 -16.38 -34.32 -11.27
C ARG A 36 -15.51 -33.40 -12.14
N ARG A 37 -14.85 -33.95 -13.18
CA ARG A 37 -13.96 -33.18 -14.08
C ARG A 37 -14.71 -32.30 -15.09
N PHE A 38 -16.04 -32.48 -15.25
CA PHE A 38 -16.85 -31.77 -16.25
C PHE A 38 -17.36 -30.39 -15.85
N GLY A 39 -17.02 -29.87 -14.66
CA GLY A 39 -17.32 -28.52 -14.27
C GLY A 39 -17.87 -28.35 -12.85
N ARG A 40 -17.97 -27.11 -12.39
CA ARG A 40 -18.29 -26.77 -10.99
C ARG A 40 -19.69 -27.18 -10.55
N THR A 41 -20.69 -27.07 -11.43
CA THR A 41 -22.07 -27.50 -11.16
C THR A 41 -22.19 -29.01 -11.12
N ALA A 42 -21.55 -29.73 -12.03
CA ALA A 42 -21.48 -31.19 -12.04
C ALA A 42 -20.83 -31.71 -10.74
N THR A 43 -19.75 -31.10 -10.31
CA THR A 43 -19.06 -31.43 -9.04
C THR A 43 -19.99 -31.35 -7.83
N LEU A 44 -20.80 -30.29 -7.72
CA LEU A 44 -21.74 -30.13 -6.58
C LEU A 44 -22.83 -31.21 -6.56
N TRP A 45 -23.40 -31.56 -7.73
CA TRP A 45 -24.38 -32.63 -7.85
C TRP A 45 -23.78 -34.00 -7.57
N VAL A 46 -22.60 -34.28 -8.09
CA VAL A 46 -21.86 -35.52 -7.82
C VAL A 46 -21.61 -35.72 -6.33
N ILE A 47 -21.15 -34.69 -5.63
CA ILE A 47 -20.92 -34.75 -4.18
C ILE A 47 -22.22 -35.02 -3.43
N ALA A 48 -23.32 -34.35 -3.80
CA ALA A 48 -24.61 -34.53 -3.12
C ALA A 48 -25.14 -35.97 -3.32
N VAL A 49 -25.09 -36.50 -4.53
CA VAL A 49 -25.55 -37.87 -4.84
C VAL A 49 -24.63 -38.91 -4.18
N ALA A 50 -23.30 -38.69 -4.21
CA ALA A 50 -22.36 -39.58 -3.54
C ALA A 50 -22.65 -39.68 -2.04
N MET A 51 -22.88 -38.56 -1.36
CA MET A 51 -23.21 -38.56 0.09
C MET A 51 -24.49 -39.33 0.41
N LEU A 52 -25.51 -39.28 -0.47
CA LEU A 52 -26.73 -40.03 -0.30
C LEU A 52 -26.48 -41.55 -0.47
N LEU A 53 -25.70 -41.94 -1.49
CA LEU A 53 -25.37 -43.33 -1.77
C LEU A 53 -24.42 -43.91 -0.71
N ASP A 54 -23.45 -43.14 -0.23
CA ASP A 54 -22.55 -43.51 0.86
C ASP A 54 -23.36 -43.85 2.13
N GLY A 55 -24.34 -43.03 2.50
CA GLY A 55 -25.20 -43.25 3.65
C GLY A 55 -26.04 -44.54 3.52
N ALA A 56 -26.60 -44.77 2.34
CA ALA A 56 -27.37 -45.99 2.08
C ALA A 56 -26.49 -47.27 2.10
N PHE A 57 -25.31 -47.17 1.49
CA PHE A 57 -24.31 -48.24 1.46
C PHE A 57 -23.79 -48.58 2.86
N LEU A 58 -23.45 -47.54 3.65
CA LEU A 58 -22.99 -47.69 5.02
C LEU A 58 -24.06 -48.30 5.91
N ALA A 59 -25.33 -47.91 5.75
CA ALA A 59 -26.45 -48.47 6.50
C ALA A 59 -26.68 -49.95 6.16
N TRP A 60 -26.56 -50.31 4.89
CA TRP A 60 -26.63 -51.70 4.44
C TRP A 60 -25.47 -52.54 5.00
N CYS A 61 -24.22 -52.08 4.87
CA CYS A 61 -23.07 -52.72 5.48
C CYS A 61 -23.16 -52.83 7.00
N PHE A 62 -23.64 -51.79 7.66
CA PHE A 62 -23.87 -51.77 9.11
C PHE A 62 -24.76 -52.93 9.56
N ARG A 63 -25.88 -53.16 8.82
CA ARG A 63 -26.75 -54.28 9.08
C ARG A 63 -26.05 -55.64 8.90
N LEU A 64 -25.33 -55.81 7.77
CA LEU A 64 -24.69 -57.09 7.45
C LEU A 64 -23.57 -57.46 8.45
N LEU A 65 -22.85 -56.48 9.01
CA LEU A 65 -21.70 -56.68 9.86
C LEU A 65 -22.00 -56.61 11.36
N GLY A 66 -23.26 -56.89 11.75
CA GLY A 66 -23.64 -57.07 13.13
C GLY A 66 -24.23 -55.85 13.82
N GLY A 67 -24.64 -54.85 13.04
CA GLY A 67 -25.33 -53.68 13.53
C GLY A 67 -24.55 -52.88 14.58
N VAL A 68 -25.20 -52.60 15.73
CA VAL A 68 -24.60 -51.79 16.80
C VAL A 68 -23.42 -52.46 17.50
N GLN A 69 -23.30 -53.77 17.43
CA GLN A 69 -22.17 -54.54 17.99
C GLN A 69 -21.04 -54.74 16.99
N GLY A 70 -21.25 -54.34 15.74
CA GLY A 70 -20.28 -54.49 14.66
C GLY A 70 -19.21 -53.39 14.62
N PRO A 71 -18.09 -53.62 13.90
CA PRO A 71 -17.00 -52.66 13.82
C PRO A 71 -17.35 -51.37 13.06
N LEU A 72 -18.42 -51.37 12.25
CA LEU A 72 -18.84 -50.22 11.44
C LEU A 72 -19.40 -49.06 12.25
N VAL A 73 -19.74 -49.24 13.53
CA VAL A 73 -20.16 -48.14 14.43
C VAL A 73 -19.14 -47.03 14.45
N HIS A 74 -17.86 -47.38 14.61
CA HIS A 74 -16.78 -46.42 14.67
C HIS A 74 -16.52 -45.75 13.31
N VAL A 75 -16.65 -46.50 12.21
CA VAL A 75 -16.51 -45.96 10.86
C VAL A 75 -17.59 -44.93 10.56
N LEU A 76 -18.83 -45.15 10.96
CA LEU A 76 -19.94 -44.25 10.76
C LEU A 76 -19.78 -42.94 11.53
N VAL A 77 -19.28 -42.97 12.77
CA VAL A 77 -18.98 -41.78 13.54
C VAL A 77 -17.80 -41.01 12.91
N LEU A 78 -16.73 -41.72 12.52
CA LEU A 78 -15.57 -41.09 11.85
C LEU A 78 -15.94 -40.49 10.50
N TYR A 79 -16.83 -41.14 9.74
CA TYR A 79 -17.33 -40.61 8.46
C TYR A 79 -18.11 -39.31 8.65
N THR A 80 -19.03 -39.23 9.62
CA THR A 80 -19.74 -37.98 9.92
C THR A 80 -18.81 -36.87 10.40
N LEU A 81 -17.83 -37.21 11.21
CA LEU A 81 -16.76 -36.29 11.65
C LEU A 81 -15.98 -35.76 10.46
N ALA A 82 -15.49 -36.65 9.59
CA ALA A 82 -14.70 -36.28 8.42
C ALA A 82 -15.46 -35.35 7.47
N ILE A 83 -16.72 -35.67 7.15
CA ILE A 83 -17.56 -34.83 6.31
C ILE A 83 -17.80 -33.44 6.94
N THR A 84 -18.02 -33.40 8.25
CA THR A 84 -18.25 -32.12 8.96
C THR A 84 -17.01 -31.23 8.93
N LEU A 85 -15.81 -31.83 9.06
CA LEU A 85 -14.55 -31.09 9.06
C LEU A 85 -14.08 -30.71 7.64
N LEU A 86 -14.18 -31.64 6.69
CA LEU A 86 -13.56 -31.48 5.37
C LEU A 86 -14.45 -30.79 4.35
N ALA A 87 -15.76 -31.04 4.38
CA ALA A 87 -16.69 -30.44 3.43
C ALA A 87 -17.28 -29.10 3.93
N SER A 88 -18.12 -29.15 4.95
CA SER A 88 -18.61 -27.98 5.70
C SER A 88 -19.49 -28.45 6.87
N PHE A 89 -19.71 -27.58 7.87
CA PHE A 89 -20.62 -27.88 8.97
C PHE A 89 -22.06 -28.15 8.49
N ARG A 90 -22.53 -27.46 7.42
CA ARG A 90 -23.87 -27.68 6.82
C ARG A 90 -23.96 -29.06 6.16
N SER A 91 -22.92 -29.49 5.48
CA SER A 91 -22.84 -30.83 4.90
C SER A 91 -22.81 -31.90 5.98
N GLY A 92 -22.05 -31.70 7.05
CA GLY A 92 -22.03 -32.61 8.19
C GLY A 92 -23.40 -32.83 8.82
N ILE A 93 -24.17 -31.77 9.08
CA ILE A 93 -25.53 -31.88 9.62
C ILE A 93 -26.44 -32.67 8.66
N LYS A 94 -26.43 -32.35 7.35
CA LYS A 94 -27.24 -33.07 6.37
C LYS A 94 -26.88 -34.55 6.29
N THR A 95 -25.60 -34.90 6.28
CA THR A 95 -25.12 -36.28 6.27
C THR A 95 -25.51 -37.02 7.51
N THR A 96 -25.38 -36.41 8.68
CA THR A 96 -25.82 -37.04 9.95
C THR A 96 -27.32 -37.27 9.99
N THR A 97 -28.14 -36.32 9.51
CA THR A 97 -29.56 -36.47 9.37
C THR A 97 -29.90 -37.64 8.43
N TRP A 98 -29.29 -37.70 7.27
CA TRP A 98 -29.48 -38.76 6.29
C TRP A 98 -29.09 -40.14 6.83
N ASN A 99 -27.87 -40.24 7.42
CA ASN A 99 -27.43 -41.50 8.03
C ASN A 99 -28.31 -41.95 9.18
N SER A 100 -28.78 -41.03 10.02
CA SER A 100 -29.76 -41.33 11.10
C SER A 100 -31.05 -41.87 10.54
N LEU A 101 -31.56 -41.30 9.44
CA LEU A 101 -32.80 -41.77 8.78
C LEU A 101 -32.58 -43.18 8.19
N MET A 102 -31.48 -43.43 7.52
CA MET A 102 -31.15 -44.74 6.95
C MET A 102 -30.99 -45.81 8.05
N LEU A 103 -30.32 -45.49 9.14
CA LEU A 103 -30.18 -46.39 10.29
C LEU A 103 -31.54 -46.69 10.95
N LEU A 104 -32.40 -45.69 11.06
CA LEU A 104 -33.76 -45.87 11.58
C LEU A 104 -34.59 -46.77 10.67
N THR A 105 -34.49 -46.59 9.35
CA THR A 105 -35.14 -47.45 8.37
C THR A 105 -34.70 -48.91 8.52
N VAL A 106 -33.40 -49.14 8.70
CA VAL A 106 -32.85 -50.48 8.93
C VAL A 106 -33.38 -51.07 10.24
N LEU A 107 -33.47 -50.27 11.32
CA LEU A 107 -33.99 -50.70 12.60
C LEU A 107 -35.48 -51.11 12.48
N VAL A 108 -36.33 -50.30 11.82
CA VAL A 108 -37.75 -50.60 11.61
C VAL A 108 -37.93 -51.86 10.79
N ALA A 109 -37.21 -51.99 9.68
CA ALA A 109 -37.27 -53.15 8.81
C ALA A 109 -36.74 -54.44 9.47
N ASP A 110 -35.83 -54.33 10.44
CA ASP A 110 -35.37 -55.45 11.25
C ASP A 110 -36.44 -55.89 12.26
N VAL A 111 -37.16 -54.92 12.90
CA VAL A 111 -38.25 -55.19 13.83
C VAL A 111 -39.45 -55.85 13.11
N ASP A 112 -39.76 -55.38 11.90
CA ASP A 112 -40.89 -55.91 11.09
C ASP A 112 -40.53 -57.25 10.38
N GLY A 113 -39.31 -57.73 10.53
CA GLY A 113 -38.84 -58.98 9.92
C GLY A 113 -38.80 -59.00 8.38
N THR A 114 -38.96 -57.84 7.75
CA THR A 114 -39.01 -57.70 6.27
C THR A 114 -37.67 -57.91 5.60
N LEU A 115 -36.60 -57.67 6.32
CA LEU A 115 -35.22 -57.83 5.88
C LEU A 115 -34.67 -59.15 6.46
N GLY A 116 -34.43 -60.19 5.72
CA GLY A 116 -33.91 -61.49 6.17
C GLY A 116 -32.87 -61.44 7.31
N ARG A 117 -32.42 -62.57 7.88
CA ARG A 117 -31.51 -62.60 9.05
C ARG A 117 -30.19 -61.90 8.75
N SER A 118 -29.66 -61.13 9.70
CA SER A 118 -28.31 -60.53 9.63
C SER A 118 -27.25 -61.64 9.61
N LEU A 119 -26.13 -61.42 8.90
CA LEU A 119 -25.00 -62.36 8.84
C LEU A 119 -24.40 -62.73 10.20
N LEU A 120 -24.56 -61.87 11.19
CA LEU A 120 -23.97 -61.99 12.54
C LEU A 120 -25.00 -62.29 13.65
N GLY A 121 -26.28 -62.50 13.28
CA GLY A 121 -27.29 -63.06 14.21
C GLY A 121 -27.66 -62.24 15.45
N SER A 122 -27.38 -60.94 15.49
CA SER A 122 -27.64 -60.10 16.65
C SER A 122 -28.96 -59.35 16.56
N ALA A 123 -29.81 -59.45 17.60
CA ALA A 123 -30.90 -58.50 17.81
C ALA A 123 -30.35 -57.10 17.99
N PHE A 124 -30.99 -56.09 17.39
CA PHE A 124 -30.62 -54.67 17.60
C PHE A 124 -31.04 -54.21 19.00
N PRO A 125 -30.13 -54.09 19.99
CA PRO A 125 -30.49 -53.58 21.31
C PRO A 125 -30.86 -52.11 21.19
N ARG A 126 -32.15 -51.76 21.42
CA ARG A 126 -32.66 -50.37 21.27
C ARG A 126 -31.84 -49.35 22.05
N ALA A 127 -31.38 -49.72 23.26
CA ALA A 127 -30.57 -48.85 24.09
C ALA A 127 -29.20 -48.49 23.42
N GLN A 128 -28.53 -49.47 22.82
CA GLN A 128 -27.22 -49.23 22.13
C GLN A 128 -27.41 -48.42 20.86
N PHE A 129 -28.55 -48.58 20.15
CA PHE A 129 -28.89 -47.81 18.97
C PHE A 129 -29.13 -46.33 19.32
N THR A 130 -29.86 -46.04 20.43
CA THR A 130 -30.05 -44.66 20.88
C THR A 130 -28.73 -44.00 21.32
N VAL A 131 -27.84 -44.76 21.96
CA VAL A 131 -26.48 -44.29 22.30
C VAL A 131 -25.67 -43.97 21.05
N LEU A 132 -25.71 -44.79 19.99
CA LEU A 132 -25.06 -44.54 18.72
C LEU A 132 -25.55 -43.23 18.08
N LEU A 133 -26.86 -43.06 17.97
CA LEU A 133 -27.46 -41.86 17.42
C LEU A 133 -27.05 -40.63 18.23
N ALA A 134 -27.09 -40.70 19.56
CA ALA A 134 -26.70 -39.63 20.44
C ALA A 134 -25.21 -39.28 20.24
N ALA A 135 -24.32 -40.28 20.12
CA ALA A 135 -22.90 -40.09 19.85
C ALA A 135 -22.65 -39.41 18.49
N MET A 136 -23.34 -39.86 17.44
CA MET A 136 -23.26 -39.24 16.11
C MET A 136 -23.67 -37.76 16.14
N TRP A 137 -24.80 -37.45 16.74
CA TRP A 137 -25.31 -36.09 16.83
C TRP A 137 -24.43 -35.18 17.71
N THR A 138 -23.98 -35.66 18.86
CA THR A 138 -23.07 -34.93 19.75
C THR A 138 -21.78 -34.61 19.04
N THR A 139 -21.16 -35.60 18.37
CA THR A 139 -19.95 -35.40 17.59
C THR A 139 -20.17 -34.38 16.46
N THR A 140 -21.28 -34.49 15.73
CA THR A 140 -21.61 -33.59 14.64
C THR A 140 -21.81 -32.15 15.13
N PHE A 141 -22.59 -31.94 16.19
CA PHE A 141 -22.83 -30.60 16.72
C PHE A 141 -21.57 -29.97 17.28
N THR A 142 -20.78 -30.72 18.04
CA THR A 142 -19.50 -30.20 18.58
C THR A 142 -18.54 -29.81 17.46
N THR A 143 -18.40 -30.70 16.47
CA THR A 143 -17.51 -30.44 15.33
C THR A 143 -18.06 -29.33 14.44
N ALA A 144 -19.39 -29.28 14.23
CA ALA A 144 -20.01 -28.21 13.45
C ALA A 144 -19.86 -26.83 14.13
N ALA A 145 -19.99 -26.77 15.45
CA ALA A 145 -19.75 -25.54 16.21
C ALA A 145 -18.31 -25.08 16.07
N PHE A 146 -17.35 -26.00 16.24
CA PHE A 146 -15.92 -25.71 16.04
C PHE A 146 -15.62 -25.25 14.62
N ALA A 147 -16.11 -25.98 13.61
CA ALA A 147 -15.91 -25.64 12.22
C ALA A 147 -16.53 -24.28 11.85
N ALA A 148 -17.72 -23.97 12.37
CA ALA A 148 -18.38 -22.68 12.14
C ALA A 148 -17.59 -21.50 12.73
N VAL A 149 -17.03 -21.67 13.94
CA VAL A 149 -16.18 -20.65 14.55
C VAL A 149 -14.90 -20.46 13.73
N ASN A 150 -14.25 -21.56 13.37
CA ASN A 150 -13.00 -21.51 12.58
C ASN A 150 -13.22 -20.92 11.17
N GLU A 151 -14.34 -21.26 10.50
CA GLU A 151 -14.69 -20.71 9.19
C GLU A 151 -14.93 -19.19 9.27
N ARG A 152 -15.61 -18.72 10.32
CA ARG A 152 -15.80 -17.27 10.56
C ARG A 152 -14.46 -16.56 10.73
N GLU A 153 -13.57 -17.13 11.54
CA GLU A 153 -12.24 -16.57 11.78
C GLU A 153 -11.40 -16.54 10.49
N LEU A 154 -11.41 -17.62 9.69
CA LEU A 154 -10.71 -17.65 8.40
C LEU A 154 -11.27 -16.65 7.39
N ARG A 155 -12.60 -16.48 7.33
CA ARG A 155 -13.23 -15.47 6.46
C ARG A 155 -12.82 -14.05 6.87
N ARG A 156 -12.78 -13.78 8.18
CA ARG A 156 -12.33 -12.49 8.70
C ARG A 156 -10.89 -12.21 8.36
N ARG A 157 -9.98 -13.18 8.55
CA ARG A 157 -8.56 -13.04 8.19
C ARG A 157 -8.35 -12.80 6.69
N ARG A 158 -9.12 -13.50 5.85
CA ARG A 158 -9.06 -13.28 4.39
C ARG A 158 -9.51 -11.86 4.03
N TYR A 159 -10.56 -11.37 4.66
CA TYR A 159 -11.03 -10.00 4.44
C TYR A 159 -9.94 -8.97 4.81
N ASP A 160 -9.33 -9.09 6.00
CA ASP A 160 -8.25 -8.19 6.41
C ASP A 160 -7.07 -8.21 5.44
N MET A 161 -6.67 -9.40 5.00
CA MET A 161 -5.61 -9.56 4.01
C MET A 161 -5.96 -8.92 2.66
N GLN A 162 -7.23 -8.99 2.24
CA GLN A 162 -7.70 -8.32 1.02
C GLN A 162 -7.67 -6.80 1.15
N VAL A 163 -8.13 -6.27 2.29
CA VAL A 163 -8.08 -4.83 2.59
C VAL A 163 -6.64 -4.32 2.58
N LEU A 164 -5.75 -4.98 3.31
CA LEU A 164 -4.33 -4.61 3.35
C LEU A 164 -3.66 -4.70 1.98
N ARG A 165 -3.94 -5.76 1.21
CA ARG A 165 -3.41 -5.91 -0.14
C ARG A 165 -3.92 -4.80 -1.07
N GLY A 166 -5.23 -4.52 -1.02
CA GLY A 166 -5.83 -3.43 -1.80
C GLY A 166 -5.22 -2.08 -1.46
N PHE A 167 -5.02 -1.80 -0.17
CA PHE A 167 -4.35 -0.61 0.30
C PHE A 167 -2.89 -0.54 -0.16
N ALA A 168 -2.12 -1.62 0.00
CA ALA A 168 -0.72 -1.67 -0.42
C ALA A 168 -0.57 -1.41 -1.93
N VAL A 169 -1.40 -2.05 -2.77
CA VAL A 169 -1.41 -1.81 -4.24
C VAL A 169 -1.78 -0.36 -4.57
N ALA A 170 -2.80 0.20 -3.90
CA ALA A 170 -3.16 1.60 -4.11
C ALA A 170 -2.03 2.57 -3.74
N MET A 171 -1.19 2.21 -2.77
CA MET A 171 -0.04 3.02 -2.35
C MET A 171 1.19 2.86 -3.26
N GLU A 172 1.24 1.83 -4.13
CA GLU A 172 2.37 1.63 -5.05
C GLU A 172 2.50 2.75 -6.08
N ASP A 173 1.38 3.29 -6.55
CA ASP A 173 1.33 4.35 -7.58
C ASP A 173 1.18 5.75 -6.99
N CYS A 174 1.02 5.89 -5.66
CA CYS A 174 0.92 7.19 -5.01
C CYS A 174 2.29 7.85 -4.86
N TRP A 175 2.40 9.07 -5.35
CA TRP A 175 3.61 9.91 -5.29
C TRP A 175 3.45 11.09 -4.34
N ASP A 176 2.21 11.42 -4.02
CA ASP A 176 1.88 12.53 -3.11
C ASP A 176 1.63 12.01 -1.70
N THR A 177 2.35 12.59 -0.75
CA THR A 177 2.20 12.29 0.66
C THR A 177 0.77 12.54 1.16
N SER A 178 0.09 13.56 0.64
CA SER A 178 -1.29 13.89 1.00
C SER A 178 -2.27 12.78 0.59
N GLU A 179 -2.10 12.20 -0.59
CA GLU A 179 -2.91 11.07 -1.06
C GLU A 179 -2.70 9.83 -0.19
N ILE A 180 -1.44 9.54 0.19
CA ILE A 180 -1.11 8.40 1.07
C ILE A 180 -1.78 8.56 2.44
N MET A 181 -1.71 9.75 3.03
CA MET A 181 -2.31 10.04 4.34
C MET A 181 -3.84 9.94 4.29
N THR A 182 -4.44 10.52 3.25
CA THR A 182 -5.88 10.43 3.00
C THR A 182 -6.33 8.98 2.83
N GLY A 183 -5.56 8.19 2.07
CA GLY A 183 -5.80 6.77 1.89
C GLY A 183 -5.74 5.99 3.21
N LEU A 184 -4.74 6.26 4.05
CA LEU A 184 -4.59 5.62 5.37
C LEU A 184 -5.76 5.97 6.29
N ALA A 185 -6.15 7.25 6.37
CA ALA A 185 -7.30 7.68 7.17
C ALA A 185 -8.61 7.05 6.68
N LYS A 186 -8.80 6.97 5.36
CA LYS A 186 -9.98 6.34 4.73
C LYS A 186 -10.06 4.84 5.02
N VAL A 187 -8.95 4.10 4.87
CA VAL A 187 -8.91 2.68 5.21
C VAL A 187 -9.23 2.48 6.69
N THR A 188 -8.70 3.30 7.57
CA THR A 188 -8.95 3.22 9.01
C THR A 188 -10.43 3.45 9.35
N THR A 189 -11.09 4.42 8.72
CA THR A 189 -12.51 4.73 9.01
C THR A 189 -13.49 3.80 8.28
N VAL A 190 -13.25 3.47 7.02
CA VAL A 190 -14.20 2.68 6.21
C VAL A 190 -14.03 1.18 6.46
N GLU A 191 -12.79 0.68 6.40
CA GLU A 191 -12.53 -0.76 6.45
C GLU A 191 -12.36 -1.28 7.88
N LEU A 192 -11.72 -0.49 8.75
CA LEU A 192 -11.56 -0.83 10.16
C LEU A 192 -12.70 -0.30 11.02
N LEU A 193 -13.65 0.43 10.43
CA LEU A 193 -14.84 0.98 11.10
C LEU A 193 -14.49 1.87 12.31
N ALA A 194 -13.39 2.61 12.24
CA ALA A 194 -13.07 3.64 13.20
C ALA A 194 -14.08 4.82 13.07
N ARG A 195 -14.45 5.43 14.18
CA ARG A 195 -15.37 6.58 14.18
C ARG A 195 -14.74 7.81 13.55
N ARG A 196 -13.48 8.06 13.87
CA ARG A 196 -12.65 9.17 13.37
C ARG A 196 -11.22 8.70 13.24
N ALA A 197 -10.49 9.24 12.28
CA ALA A 197 -9.05 9.04 12.16
C ALA A 197 -8.34 10.37 11.89
N LEU A 198 -7.14 10.50 12.43
CA LEU A 198 -6.23 11.62 12.25
C LEU A 198 -4.85 11.05 11.91
N VAL A 199 -4.27 11.49 10.81
CA VAL A 199 -2.89 11.13 10.41
C VAL A 199 -2.06 12.40 10.47
N VAL A 200 -0.95 12.35 11.21
CA VAL A 200 -0.06 13.50 11.40
C VAL A 200 1.36 13.11 11.06
N ILE A 201 2.05 13.95 10.30
CA ILE A 201 3.44 13.73 9.88
C ILE A 201 4.23 15.02 10.08
N GLU A 202 5.43 14.92 10.65
CA GLU A 202 6.38 16.02 10.72
C GLU A 202 7.17 16.07 9.40
N GLY A 203 7.20 17.23 8.78
CA GLY A 203 7.91 17.64 7.57
C GLY A 203 8.45 16.56 6.65
N VAL A 204 7.88 16.44 5.45
CA VAL A 204 8.45 15.58 4.39
C VAL A 204 9.47 16.41 3.59
N PRO A 205 10.77 16.07 3.59
CA PRO A 205 11.74 16.72 2.72
C PRO A 205 11.34 16.53 1.26
N GLY A 206 11.12 17.61 0.51
CA GLY A 206 10.84 17.55 -0.91
C GLY A 206 9.41 17.84 -1.36
N ALA A 207 8.48 18.16 -0.47
CA ALA A 207 7.17 18.65 -0.89
C ALA A 207 7.30 19.98 -1.63
N THR A 208 6.78 20.04 -2.86
CA THR A 208 6.92 21.15 -3.82
C THR A 208 6.21 22.46 -3.44
N SER A 209 5.52 22.48 -2.31
CA SER A 209 4.96 23.69 -1.74
C SER A 209 6.01 24.41 -0.91
N ARG A 210 6.16 25.73 -1.10
CA ARG A 210 7.04 26.60 -0.31
C ARG A 210 6.81 26.45 1.22
N ALA A 211 5.65 25.95 1.63
CA ALA A 211 5.28 25.65 3.01
C ALA A 211 5.93 24.38 3.56
N ALA A 212 6.37 23.44 2.71
CA ALA A 212 6.88 22.14 3.15
C ALA A 212 8.41 22.06 3.28
N ALA A 213 9.13 23.07 2.87
CA ALA A 213 10.62 23.13 2.96
C ALA A 213 11.12 23.46 4.38
N GLY A 214 10.25 23.75 5.33
CA GLY A 214 10.62 24.02 6.71
C GLY A 214 9.57 23.51 7.67
N LYS A 215 9.86 22.45 8.40
CA LYS A 215 9.16 21.99 9.63
C LYS A 215 7.61 22.01 9.60
N GLY A 216 6.98 21.93 8.43
CA GLY A 216 5.53 21.90 8.30
C GLY A 216 5.01 20.48 8.47
N ALA A 217 3.92 20.30 9.19
CA ALA A 217 3.23 19.04 9.25
C ALA A 217 1.99 19.07 8.39
N VAL A 218 1.72 17.94 7.80
CA VAL A 218 0.48 17.68 7.10
C VAL A 218 -0.35 16.75 7.96
N TRP A 219 -1.61 17.12 8.22
CA TRP A 219 -2.52 16.25 8.92
C TRP A 219 -3.84 16.15 8.17
N TYR A 220 -4.44 14.99 8.22
CA TYR A 220 -5.73 14.70 7.64
C TYR A 220 -6.70 14.24 8.73
N SER A 221 -7.89 14.84 8.76
CA SER A 221 -8.96 14.44 9.67
C SER A 221 -10.21 14.03 8.88
N THR A 222 -10.77 12.88 9.21
CA THR A 222 -12.03 12.41 8.60
C THR A 222 -13.26 13.17 9.10
N THR A 223 -13.14 13.93 10.19
CA THR A 223 -14.25 14.73 10.73
C THR A 223 -14.52 15.98 9.89
N SER A 224 -13.50 16.52 9.23
CA SER A 224 -13.59 17.75 8.44
C SER A 224 -13.32 17.58 6.96
N GLU A 225 -12.94 16.37 6.50
CA GLU A 225 -12.44 16.08 5.13
C GLU A 225 -11.36 17.07 4.64
N GLN A 226 -10.68 17.72 5.58
CA GLN A 226 -9.67 18.75 5.29
C GLN A 226 -8.27 18.21 5.57
N ALA A 227 -7.42 18.30 4.54
CA ALA A 227 -5.99 18.25 4.72
C ALA A 227 -5.53 19.68 5.07
N CYS A 228 -4.89 19.86 6.22
CA CYS A 228 -4.32 21.12 6.64
C CYS A 228 -2.81 21.04 6.68
N THR A 229 -2.14 22.04 6.10
CA THR A 229 -0.67 22.18 6.19
C THR A 229 -0.36 23.33 7.15
N THR A 230 0.53 23.11 8.11
CA THR A 230 0.99 24.15 9.02
C THR A 230 2.51 24.33 8.90
N ASP A 231 3.00 25.57 9.07
CA ASP A 231 4.44 25.90 9.03
C ASP A 231 5.17 25.56 10.34
N ALA A 232 4.45 25.07 11.35
CA ALA A 232 5.00 24.73 12.66
C ALA A 232 4.88 23.22 12.93
N CYS A 233 5.67 22.72 13.89
CA CYS A 233 5.48 21.36 14.41
C CYS A 233 4.03 21.17 14.83
N PRO A 234 3.32 20.14 14.34
CA PRO A 234 1.87 20.04 14.52
C PRO A 234 1.47 19.74 15.94
N TRP A 235 2.37 19.19 16.74
CA TRP A 235 2.13 18.86 18.14
C TRP A 235 3.12 19.58 19.08
N PRO A 236 2.69 19.95 20.28
CA PRO A 236 3.57 20.58 21.26
C PRO A 236 4.61 19.57 21.79
N PRO A 237 5.79 20.07 22.23
CA PRO A 237 6.77 19.24 22.92
C PRO A 237 6.16 18.61 24.18
N GLY A 238 6.47 17.33 24.41
CA GLY A 238 5.95 16.59 25.56
C GLY A 238 4.51 16.08 25.41
N SER A 239 3.91 16.20 24.22
CA SER A 239 2.58 15.63 23.96
C SER A 239 2.62 14.11 23.91
N ILE A 240 1.47 13.46 24.08
CA ILE A 240 1.32 12.02 23.99
C ILE A 240 1.66 11.50 22.58
N ILE A 241 1.51 12.34 21.57
CA ILE A 241 1.92 12.06 20.19
C ILE A 241 3.43 11.93 20.09
N GLU A 242 4.18 12.87 20.69
CA GLU A 242 5.63 12.81 20.70
C GLU A 242 6.14 11.60 21.47
N GLU A 243 5.51 11.25 22.58
CA GLU A 243 5.82 10.05 23.35
C GLU A 243 5.55 8.76 22.54
N ALA A 244 4.42 8.69 21.83
CA ALA A 244 4.10 7.56 20.96
C ALA A 244 5.14 7.41 19.84
N ILE A 245 5.54 8.51 19.20
CA ILE A 245 6.58 8.51 18.16
C ILE A 245 7.94 8.09 18.73
N ALA A 246 8.33 8.64 19.89
CA ALA A 246 9.60 8.36 20.53
C ALA A 246 9.70 6.91 21.02
N SER A 247 8.62 6.37 21.58
CA SER A 247 8.57 4.98 22.04
C SER A 247 8.50 3.96 20.89
N GLY A 248 8.02 4.37 19.72
CA GLY A 248 7.76 3.49 18.59
C GLY A 248 6.75 2.38 18.87
N LYS A 249 5.91 2.56 19.90
CA LYS A 249 4.91 1.57 20.34
C LYS A 249 3.52 2.14 20.19
N THR A 250 2.58 1.27 19.82
CA THR A 250 1.17 1.60 19.84
C THR A 250 0.70 1.89 21.25
N GLN A 251 0.02 3.02 21.43
CA GLN A 251 -0.57 3.44 22.70
C GLN A 251 -2.09 3.38 22.60
N LEU A 252 -2.71 3.04 23.72
CA LEU A 252 -4.17 2.93 23.86
C LEU A 252 -4.60 3.86 24.99
N LEU A 253 -5.51 4.77 24.68
CA LEU A 253 -6.08 5.71 25.64
C LEU A 253 -7.56 5.42 25.81
N GLU A 254 -8.03 5.34 27.05
CA GLU A 254 -9.46 5.17 27.32
C GLU A 254 -10.24 6.44 26.95
N TYR A 255 -9.64 7.61 27.15
CA TYR A 255 -10.21 8.93 26.79
C TYR A 255 -9.08 9.96 26.63
N VAL A 256 -9.38 11.04 25.91
CA VAL A 256 -8.46 12.17 25.72
C VAL A 256 -8.84 13.25 26.72
N GLU A 257 -7.96 13.51 27.68
CA GLU A 257 -8.12 14.60 28.66
C GLU A 257 -7.62 15.93 28.06
N ALA A 258 -8.45 16.96 28.14
CA ALA A 258 -8.08 18.29 27.64
C ALA A 258 -6.87 18.89 28.39
N ASP A 259 -6.73 18.57 29.69
CA ASP A 259 -5.63 19.04 30.53
C ASP A 259 -4.31 18.31 30.27
N ALA A 260 -4.39 17.05 29.83
CA ALA A 260 -3.21 16.22 29.55
C ALA A 260 -2.67 16.43 28.12
N ASP A 261 -3.53 16.59 27.12
CA ASP A 261 -3.14 16.91 25.74
C ASP A 261 -4.16 17.83 25.07
N ALA A 262 -4.00 19.13 25.26
CA ALA A 262 -4.88 20.16 24.69
C ALA A 262 -4.89 20.12 23.16
N TRP A 263 -3.77 19.76 22.52
CA TRP A 263 -3.69 19.67 21.07
C TRP A 263 -4.53 18.52 20.53
N LEU A 264 -4.37 17.31 21.08
CA LEU A 264 -5.14 16.16 20.66
C LEU A 264 -6.64 16.33 20.95
N SER A 265 -6.97 16.90 22.11
CA SER A 265 -8.35 17.22 22.50
C SER A 265 -9.01 18.23 21.56
N ALA A 266 -8.26 19.22 21.05
CA ALA A 266 -8.77 20.18 20.08
C ALA A 266 -9.10 19.54 18.72
N HIS A 267 -8.33 18.53 18.30
CA HIS A 267 -8.53 17.83 17.01
C HIS A 267 -9.47 16.63 17.11
N MET A 268 -9.56 16.03 18.28
CA MET A 268 -10.44 14.88 18.58
C MET A 268 -11.23 15.13 19.89
N PRO A 269 -12.16 16.09 19.90
CA PRO A 269 -12.90 16.43 21.10
C PRO A 269 -13.74 15.25 21.59
N GLU A 270 -13.73 15.02 22.91
CA GLU A 270 -14.49 13.96 23.59
C GLU A 270 -14.19 12.54 23.06
N ALA A 271 -13.01 12.32 22.48
CA ALA A 271 -12.64 11.03 21.93
C ALA A 271 -12.44 9.98 23.03
N ARG A 272 -12.95 8.79 22.79
CA ARG A 272 -12.86 7.63 23.70
C ARG A 272 -12.29 6.44 22.95
N GLU A 273 -11.61 5.57 23.70
CA GLU A 273 -10.99 4.37 23.13
C GLU A 273 -10.10 4.74 21.93
N VAL A 274 -9.13 5.63 22.16
CA VAL A 274 -8.24 6.16 21.13
C VAL A 274 -6.99 5.30 21.02
N VAL A 275 -6.62 5.01 19.79
CA VAL A 275 -5.39 4.27 19.45
C VAL A 275 -4.43 5.22 18.76
N LEU A 276 -3.18 5.25 19.22
CA LEU A 276 -2.09 5.97 18.59
C LEU A 276 -1.09 4.94 18.03
N ILE A 277 -0.86 4.98 16.74
CA ILE A 277 0.08 4.09 16.05
C ILE A 277 1.17 4.94 15.40
N PRO A 278 2.43 4.84 15.84
CA PRO A 278 3.53 5.55 15.20
C PRO A 278 3.75 5.02 13.78
N LEU A 279 3.93 5.93 12.81
CA LEU A 279 4.17 5.59 11.41
C LEU A 279 5.60 5.09 11.16
N ALA A 280 6.51 5.29 12.10
CA ALA A 280 7.91 5.00 11.92
C ALA A 280 8.49 4.12 13.02
N ARG A 281 8.87 2.90 12.69
CA ARG A 281 9.80 2.10 13.51
C ARG A 281 11.22 2.10 12.95
N GLU A 282 11.41 2.32 11.65
CA GLU A 282 12.70 2.28 10.94
C GLU A 282 12.82 3.34 9.82
N SER A 283 11.77 4.13 9.55
CA SER A 283 11.76 5.14 8.50
C SER A 283 12.14 6.52 9.03
N ARG A 284 12.67 7.38 8.15
CA ARG A 284 12.96 8.80 8.45
C ARG A 284 11.70 9.66 8.65
N VAL A 285 10.53 9.06 8.53
CA VAL A 285 9.23 9.74 8.65
C VAL A 285 8.82 9.72 10.11
N ARG A 286 8.70 10.89 10.73
CA ARG A 286 8.12 11.07 12.06
C ARG A 286 6.64 11.37 11.90
N GLY A 287 5.78 10.47 12.38
CA GLY A 287 4.34 10.64 12.26
C GLY A 287 3.56 9.65 13.10
N VAL A 288 2.26 9.85 13.18
CA VAL A 288 1.35 9.03 13.96
C VAL A 288 -0.01 8.93 13.25
N LEU A 289 -0.58 7.74 13.26
CA LEU A 289 -2.00 7.50 13.01
C LEU A 289 -2.73 7.46 14.34
N VAL A 290 -3.70 8.34 14.51
CA VAL A 290 -4.59 8.36 15.68
C VAL A 290 -6.00 8.05 15.22
N PHE A 291 -6.71 7.15 15.88
CA PHE A 291 -8.10 6.90 15.57
C PHE A 291 -8.92 6.54 16.79
N GLU A 292 -10.19 6.91 16.74
CA GLU A 292 -11.19 6.60 17.75
C GLU A 292 -11.95 5.33 17.34
N HIS A 293 -12.01 4.35 18.23
CA HIS A 293 -12.79 3.16 17.99
C HIS A 293 -14.30 3.47 18.02
N ALA A 294 -15.05 3.00 17.02
CA ALA A 294 -16.49 3.08 17.05
C ALA A 294 -17.02 2.08 18.10
N GLY A 295 -17.22 2.53 19.32
CA GLY A 295 -17.69 1.70 20.44
C GLY A 295 -18.95 0.94 20.06
N ARG A 296 -18.94 -0.37 20.18
CA ARG A 296 -20.13 -1.20 20.03
C ARG A 296 -21.12 -0.85 21.14
N GLY A 297 -22.43 -0.88 20.82
CA GLY A 297 -23.51 -0.55 21.78
C GLY A 297 -23.44 -1.32 23.10
N VAL A 298 -24.16 -0.85 24.11
CA VAL A 298 -24.10 -1.27 25.52
C VAL A 298 -24.06 -2.81 25.74
N LEU A 299 -24.72 -3.59 24.90
CA LEU A 299 -24.73 -5.06 24.98
C LEU A 299 -23.39 -5.71 24.59
N SER A 300 -22.61 -5.12 23.69
CA SER A 300 -21.33 -5.70 23.30
C SER A 300 -20.22 -5.47 24.32
N ARG A 301 -20.33 -4.41 25.14
CA ARG A 301 -19.39 -4.12 26.25
C ARG A 301 -19.43 -5.21 27.34
N LEU A 302 -20.54 -5.92 27.47
CA LEU A 302 -20.69 -7.04 28.43
C LEU A 302 -19.95 -8.32 27.99
N PHE A 303 -19.67 -8.47 26.67
CA PHE A 303 -19.10 -9.70 26.13
C PHE A 303 -17.71 -9.56 25.52
N THR A 304 -17.29 -8.34 25.19
CA THR A 304 -15.94 -8.06 24.68
C THR A 304 -15.49 -6.69 25.16
N PRO A 305 -14.83 -6.59 26.32
CA PRO A 305 -14.29 -5.33 26.80
C PRO A 305 -13.05 -4.93 25.98
N GLY A 306 -13.08 -3.72 25.41
CA GLY A 306 -11.93 -3.06 24.81
C GLY A 306 -11.79 -3.21 23.29
N ILE A 307 -10.76 -2.51 22.80
CA ILE A 307 -10.38 -2.47 21.38
C ILE A 307 -9.93 -3.85 20.92
N GLU A 308 -10.50 -4.35 19.82
CA GLU A 308 -10.11 -5.65 19.27
C GLU A 308 -8.63 -5.62 18.86
N ARG A 309 -7.78 -6.43 19.48
CA ARG A 309 -6.34 -6.56 19.15
C ARG A 309 -6.08 -6.73 17.65
N ARG A 310 -7.02 -7.37 16.97
CA ARG A 310 -6.97 -7.59 15.53
C ARG A 310 -7.07 -6.28 14.74
N MET A 311 -7.98 -5.38 15.11
CA MET A 311 -8.13 -4.07 14.46
C MET A 311 -6.85 -3.25 14.61
N VAL A 312 -6.28 -3.24 15.81
CA VAL A 312 -4.99 -2.58 16.07
C VAL A 312 -3.90 -3.17 15.18
N SER A 313 -3.78 -4.51 15.13
CA SER A 313 -2.76 -5.17 14.29
C SER A 313 -2.93 -4.88 12.80
N THR A 314 -4.17 -4.81 12.30
CA THR A 314 -4.43 -4.45 10.89
C THR A 314 -4.11 -2.97 10.63
N ALA A 315 -4.43 -2.08 11.57
CA ALA A 315 -4.09 -0.66 11.49
C ALA A 315 -2.56 -0.45 11.56
N GLU A 316 -1.84 -1.20 12.40
CA GLU A 316 -0.37 -1.18 12.46
C GLU A 316 0.26 -1.57 11.12
N GLN A 317 -0.26 -2.61 10.47
CA GLN A 317 0.21 -3.03 9.15
C GLN A 317 -0.10 -1.97 8.08
N ALA A 318 -1.30 -1.38 8.09
CA ALA A 318 -1.64 -0.29 7.18
C ALA A 318 -0.75 0.93 7.40
N ALA A 319 -0.50 1.31 8.66
CA ALA A 319 0.41 2.40 9.03
C ALA A 319 1.85 2.13 8.57
N ALA A 320 2.34 0.89 8.69
CA ALA A 320 3.65 0.49 8.21
C ALA A 320 3.76 0.58 6.68
N HIS A 321 2.75 0.15 5.93
CA HIS A 321 2.70 0.32 4.47
C HIS A 321 2.68 1.78 4.06
N ALA A 322 1.89 2.62 4.73
CA ALA A 322 1.86 4.06 4.48
C ALA A 322 3.22 4.73 4.77
N ALA A 323 3.86 4.40 5.89
CA ALA A 323 5.19 4.89 6.23
C ALA A 323 6.25 4.52 5.18
N LEU A 324 6.20 3.29 4.66
CA LEU A 324 7.08 2.85 3.58
C LEU A 324 6.81 3.62 2.28
N ALA A 325 5.54 3.82 1.92
CA ALA A 325 5.15 4.58 0.73
C ALA A 325 5.62 6.04 0.81
N ILE A 326 5.44 6.70 1.97
CA ILE A 326 5.91 8.07 2.23
C ILE A 326 7.44 8.14 2.13
N SER A 327 8.16 7.18 2.74
CA SER A 327 9.62 7.12 2.68
C SER A 327 10.12 6.96 1.25
N ARG A 328 9.45 6.12 0.44
CA ARG A 328 9.76 5.93 -0.98
C ARG A 328 9.52 7.22 -1.77
N ALA A 329 8.36 7.86 -1.58
CA ALA A 329 8.04 9.12 -2.25
C ALA A 329 9.07 10.21 -1.90
N ALA A 330 9.46 10.34 -0.63
CA ALA A 330 10.49 11.28 -0.19
C ALA A 330 11.86 11.00 -0.83
N LEU A 331 12.27 9.72 -0.89
CA LEU A 331 13.53 9.32 -1.51
C LEU A 331 13.54 9.62 -3.01
N LEU A 332 12.46 9.34 -3.72
CA LEU A 332 12.33 9.63 -5.14
C LEU A 332 12.39 11.13 -5.42
N LEU A 333 11.72 11.94 -4.59
CA LEU A 333 11.79 13.40 -4.69
C LEU A 333 13.23 13.91 -4.44
N GLN A 334 13.92 13.37 -3.43
CA GLN A 334 15.32 13.70 -3.17
C GLN A 334 16.22 13.30 -4.33
N THR A 335 16.06 12.09 -4.87
CA THR A 335 16.83 11.60 -6.01
C THR A 335 16.58 12.45 -7.24
N ARG A 336 15.32 12.82 -7.50
CA ARG A 336 14.95 13.70 -8.61
C ARG A 336 15.52 15.10 -8.42
N SER A 337 15.38 15.69 -7.25
CA SER A 337 15.95 17.00 -6.93
C SER A 337 17.48 16.99 -7.10
N ALA A 338 18.18 15.95 -6.60
CA ALA A 338 19.62 15.80 -6.78
C ALA A 338 20.02 15.61 -8.26
N ALA A 339 19.16 15.00 -9.06
CA ALA A 339 19.37 14.84 -10.50
C ALA A 339 19.08 16.11 -11.30
N GLU A 340 18.22 16.99 -10.83
CA GLU A 340 17.73 18.18 -11.55
C GLU A 340 18.39 19.48 -11.10
N THR A 341 18.93 19.57 -9.89
CA THR A 341 19.47 20.80 -9.31
C THR A 341 20.95 20.68 -8.92
N ASP A 342 21.66 21.82 -8.89
CA ASP A 342 23.02 21.94 -8.33
C ASP A 342 22.95 21.98 -6.80
N ALA A 343 23.75 21.15 -6.14
CA ALA A 343 23.71 20.97 -4.69
C ALA A 343 24.14 22.21 -3.88
N LEU A 344 25.03 23.05 -4.42
CA LEU A 344 25.52 24.25 -3.74
C LEU A 344 24.53 25.41 -3.88
N THR A 345 24.05 25.64 -5.09
CA THR A 345 23.29 26.85 -5.44
C THR A 345 21.77 26.60 -5.44
N GLY A 346 21.34 25.33 -5.57
CA GLY A 346 19.92 24.95 -5.70
C GLY A 346 19.26 25.48 -6.98
N LEU A 347 20.01 25.97 -7.97
CA LEU A 347 19.54 26.25 -9.32
C LEU A 347 19.44 24.94 -10.12
N ALA A 348 18.84 24.99 -11.31
CA ALA A 348 18.91 23.87 -12.23
C ALA A 348 20.38 23.51 -12.50
N ASN A 349 20.68 22.22 -12.60
CA ASN A 349 22.00 21.78 -13.03
C ASN A 349 22.11 21.77 -14.56
N ARG A 350 23.31 21.53 -15.08
CA ARG A 350 23.59 21.48 -16.52
C ARG A 350 22.68 20.50 -17.26
N GLY A 351 22.46 19.28 -16.72
CA GLY A 351 21.61 18.27 -17.37
C GLY A 351 20.17 18.72 -17.54
N THR A 352 19.61 19.38 -16.53
CA THR A 352 18.29 19.98 -16.59
C THR A 352 18.24 21.14 -17.57
N PHE A 353 19.27 22.01 -17.57
CA PHE A 353 19.37 23.10 -18.52
C PHE A 353 19.39 22.59 -19.96
N ASP A 354 20.25 21.61 -20.30
CA ASP A 354 20.34 21.04 -21.64
C ASP A 354 19.00 20.42 -22.11
N THR A 355 18.32 19.72 -21.20
CA THR A 355 17.02 19.11 -21.50
C THR A 355 15.94 20.17 -21.80
N VAL A 356 15.87 21.21 -20.97
CA VAL A 356 14.88 22.27 -21.12
C VAL A 356 15.18 23.10 -22.36
N LEU A 357 16.44 23.42 -22.61
CA LEU A 357 16.85 24.18 -23.80
C LEU A 357 16.44 23.46 -25.09
N ALA A 358 16.67 22.15 -25.17
CA ALA A 358 16.28 21.36 -26.33
C ALA A 358 14.75 21.41 -26.57
N ARG A 359 13.95 21.35 -25.50
CA ARG A 359 12.48 21.45 -25.56
C ARG A 359 12.02 22.84 -26.00
N GLU A 360 12.58 23.90 -25.45
CA GLU A 360 12.20 25.27 -25.75
C GLU A 360 12.55 25.63 -27.20
N ILE A 361 13.69 25.17 -27.72
CA ILE A 361 14.05 25.38 -29.13
C ILE A 361 13.08 24.63 -30.07
N GLN A 362 12.72 23.40 -29.76
CA GLN A 362 11.72 22.68 -30.53
C GLN A 362 10.36 23.38 -30.52
N GLY A 363 9.94 23.88 -29.34
CA GLY A 363 8.71 24.67 -29.19
C GLY A 363 8.74 25.98 -29.98
N ASN A 364 9.90 26.65 -30.04
CA ASN A 364 10.10 27.88 -30.81
C ASN A 364 9.97 27.63 -32.30
N LEU A 365 10.56 26.56 -32.84
CA LEU A 365 10.45 26.19 -34.25
C LEU A 365 9.00 25.94 -34.69
N VAL A 366 8.12 25.50 -33.78
CA VAL A 366 6.71 25.19 -34.07
C VAL A 366 5.82 26.46 -33.95
N ASN A 367 6.07 27.29 -32.94
CA ASN A 367 5.14 28.35 -32.53
C ASN A 367 5.66 29.77 -32.87
N GLY A 368 6.91 29.92 -33.31
CA GLY A 368 7.51 31.23 -33.66
C GLY A 368 7.74 32.16 -32.46
N PHE A 369 7.72 31.66 -31.23
CA PHE A 369 8.04 32.44 -30.02
C PHE A 369 9.56 32.48 -29.85
N GLY A 370 10.18 33.67 -29.73
CA GLY A 370 11.60 33.82 -29.53
C GLY A 370 12.11 33.05 -28.28
N CYS A 371 13.32 32.51 -28.37
CA CYS A 371 14.03 31.93 -27.23
C CYS A 371 15.43 32.53 -27.17
N ALA A 372 15.91 32.88 -25.98
CA ALA A 372 17.27 33.36 -25.80
C ALA A 372 17.97 32.61 -24.69
N VAL A 373 19.31 32.53 -24.79
CA VAL A 373 20.21 32.01 -23.78
C VAL A 373 21.19 33.08 -23.36
N ALA A 374 21.36 33.25 -22.05
CA ALA A 374 22.44 34.03 -21.47
C ALA A 374 23.44 33.10 -20.79
N LEU A 375 24.72 33.15 -21.14
CA LEU A 375 25.82 32.53 -20.39
C LEU A 375 26.50 33.60 -19.54
N ILE A 376 26.73 33.29 -18.26
CA ILE A 376 27.24 34.20 -17.25
C ILE A 376 28.47 33.58 -16.62
N ASP A 377 29.53 34.34 -16.48
CA ASP A 377 30.75 33.91 -15.82
C ASP A 377 31.22 34.99 -14.86
N LEU A 378 31.59 34.57 -13.64
CA LEU A 378 32.10 35.48 -12.61
C LEU A 378 33.53 35.92 -12.94
N ASP A 379 33.72 37.23 -13.11
CA ASP A 379 35.02 37.79 -13.42
C ASP A 379 36.02 37.54 -12.29
N HIS A 380 37.19 36.98 -12.64
CA HIS A 380 38.30 36.71 -11.71
C HIS A 380 37.94 35.79 -10.52
N PHE A 381 36.95 34.90 -10.63
CA PHE A 381 36.52 34.06 -9.53
C PHE A 381 37.61 33.16 -8.95
N LYS A 382 38.53 32.68 -9.79
CA LYS A 382 39.71 31.94 -9.33
C LYS A 382 40.52 32.75 -8.32
N MET A 383 40.70 34.06 -8.58
CA MET A 383 41.44 34.94 -7.65
C MET A 383 40.69 35.10 -6.29
N VAL A 384 39.39 35.11 -6.31
CA VAL A 384 38.54 35.07 -5.07
C VAL A 384 38.85 33.83 -4.27
N ASN A 385 38.83 32.65 -4.90
CA ASN A 385 39.16 31.39 -4.24
C ASN A 385 40.61 31.37 -3.71
N ASP A 386 41.55 31.79 -4.53
CA ASP A 386 42.99 31.80 -4.17
C ASP A 386 43.30 32.78 -3.01
N THR A 387 42.54 33.89 -2.90
CA THR A 387 42.76 34.94 -1.88
C THR A 387 41.97 34.69 -0.59
N TYR A 388 40.71 34.29 -0.70
CA TYR A 388 39.76 34.22 0.43
C TYR A 388 39.34 32.80 0.80
N GLY A 389 39.77 31.80 0.03
CA GLY A 389 39.45 30.40 0.22
C GLY A 389 38.11 29.98 -0.37
N HIS A 390 37.96 28.67 -0.59
CA HIS A 390 36.78 28.07 -1.26
C HIS A 390 35.46 28.36 -0.54
N GLN A 391 35.43 28.48 0.79
CA GLN A 391 34.18 28.78 1.53
C GLN A 391 33.65 30.18 1.17
N VAL A 392 34.50 31.16 0.96
CA VAL A 392 34.10 32.49 0.49
C VAL A 392 33.64 32.43 -0.96
N GLY A 393 34.36 31.66 -1.81
CA GLY A 393 33.92 31.40 -3.18
C GLY A 393 32.52 30.77 -3.25
N ASP A 394 32.25 29.76 -2.43
CA ASP A 394 30.93 29.12 -2.34
C ASP A 394 29.83 30.13 -1.91
N ALA A 395 30.14 31.02 -0.97
CA ALA A 395 29.20 32.08 -0.55
C ALA A 395 28.91 33.06 -1.71
N VAL A 396 29.92 33.41 -2.51
CA VAL A 396 29.76 34.25 -3.72
C VAL A 396 28.86 33.53 -4.76
N LEU A 397 29.08 32.25 -5.01
CA LEU A 397 28.23 31.45 -5.94
C LEU A 397 26.78 31.38 -5.47
N ILE A 398 26.55 31.23 -4.15
CA ILE A 398 25.20 31.25 -3.55
C ILE A 398 24.56 32.65 -3.71
N ALA A 399 25.30 33.71 -3.47
CA ALA A 399 24.81 35.07 -3.67
C ALA A 399 24.41 35.33 -5.13
N LEU A 400 25.25 34.91 -6.11
CA LEU A 400 24.89 34.97 -7.53
C LEU A 400 23.63 34.15 -7.86
N ALA A 401 23.50 32.96 -7.32
CA ALA A 401 22.30 32.14 -7.52
C ALA A 401 21.03 32.83 -7.00
N ASN A 402 21.10 33.50 -5.87
CA ASN A 402 19.98 34.28 -5.33
C ASN A 402 19.69 35.50 -6.21
N CYS A 403 20.72 36.17 -6.70
CA CYS A 403 20.58 37.26 -7.65
C CYS A 403 19.89 36.81 -8.94
N LEU A 404 20.28 35.67 -9.49
CA LEU A 404 19.62 35.05 -10.65
C LEU A 404 18.14 34.72 -10.39
N ARG A 405 17.81 34.12 -9.25
CA ARG A 405 16.41 33.81 -8.91
C ARG A 405 15.53 35.06 -8.80
N THR A 406 16.06 36.14 -8.22
CA THR A 406 15.29 37.36 -8.03
C THR A 406 15.14 38.18 -9.29
N THR A 407 16.11 38.10 -10.18
CA THR A 407 16.11 38.85 -11.46
C THR A 407 15.33 38.14 -12.56
N SER A 408 15.28 36.81 -12.52
CA SER A 408 14.59 35.96 -13.50
C SER A 408 13.07 36.03 -13.36
N ARG A 409 12.37 35.94 -14.49
CA ARG A 409 10.90 35.81 -14.54
C ARG A 409 10.50 34.37 -14.17
N ARG A 410 9.21 34.15 -13.90
CA ARG A 410 8.69 32.82 -13.54
C ARG A 410 8.98 31.73 -14.58
N ASN A 411 9.02 32.09 -15.85
CA ASN A 411 9.23 31.17 -16.95
C ASN A 411 10.71 31.06 -17.36
N ASP A 412 11.57 31.92 -16.85
CA ASP A 412 13.02 31.82 -17.11
C ASP A 412 13.60 30.68 -16.26
N LEU A 413 14.58 29.96 -16.81
CA LEU A 413 15.27 28.88 -16.10
C LEU A 413 16.72 29.28 -15.81
N PRO A 414 17.05 29.79 -14.62
CA PRO A 414 18.43 29.97 -14.20
C PRO A 414 19.05 28.63 -13.81
N ALA A 415 20.27 28.37 -14.24
CA ALA A 415 21.02 27.15 -14.03
C ALA A 415 22.48 27.43 -13.68
N ARG A 416 23.12 26.51 -12.93
CA ARG A 416 24.58 26.44 -12.81
C ARG A 416 25.09 25.52 -13.90
N TYR A 417 25.78 26.08 -14.86
CA TYR A 417 26.23 25.37 -16.05
C TYR A 417 27.62 24.73 -15.88
N GLY A 418 28.50 25.36 -15.08
CA GLY A 418 29.86 24.89 -14.76
C GLY A 418 30.28 25.26 -13.33
N GLY A 419 31.54 25.21 -13.02
CA GLY A 419 32.07 25.55 -11.70
C GLY A 419 31.72 26.98 -11.25
N GLU A 420 32.04 27.96 -12.09
CA GLU A 420 31.77 29.39 -11.88
C GLU A 420 30.87 29.98 -12.99
N GLU A 421 30.35 29.08 -13.85
CA GLU A 421 29.55 29.44 -15.01
C GLU A 421 28.05 29.18 -14.71
N PHE A 422 27.25 30.16 -15.06
CA PHE A 422 25.78 30.09 -14.92
C PHE A 422 25.16 30.34 -16.30
N ALA A 423 23.91 29.89 -16.43
CA ALA A 423 23.14 30.08 -17.64
C ALA A 423 21.69 30.42 -17.33
N VAL A 424 21.02 31.13 -18.20
CA VAL A 424 19.59 31.39 -18.13
C VAL A 424 18.94 31.12 -19.47
N ILE A 425 17.91 30.25 -19.49
CA ILE A 425 17.03 30.10 -20.65
C ILE A 425 15.87 31.09 -20.47
N MET A 426 15.62 31.88 -21.50
CA MET A 426 14.53 32.85 -21.55
C MET A 426 13.57 32.50 -22.69
N PRO A 427 12.48 31.75 -22.40
CA PRO A 427 11.46 31.43 -23.39
C PRO A 427 10.62 32.65 -23.75
N ALA A 428 10.09 32.70 -24.97
CA ALA A 428 9.15 33.71 -25.47
C ALA A 428 9.64 35.14 -25.20
N VAL A 429 10.89 35.43 -25.59
CA VAL A 429 11.56 36.70 -25.36
C VAL A 429 12.07 37.28 -26.66
N SER A 430 11.99 38.61 -26.82
CA SER A 430 12.59 39.36 -27.90
C SER A 430 14.08 39.67 -27.61
N ALA A 431 14.89 39.96 -28.64
CA ALA A 431 16.27 40.35 -28.50
C ALA A 431 16.47 41.53 -27.53
N VAL A 432 15.62 42.53 -27.62
CA VAL A 432 15.66 43.72 -26.76
C VAL A 432 15.38 43.38 -25.31
N GLU A 433 14.45 42.48 -25.04
CA GLU A 433 14.12 42.05 -23.67
C GLU A 433 15.20 41.17 -23.08
N ALA A 434 15.82 40.28 -23.88
CA ALA A 434 16.92 39.44 -23.44
C ALA A 434 18.15 40.30 -23.06
N LEU A 435 18.48 41.30 -23.86
CA LEU A 435 19.55 42.26 -23.55
C LEU A 435 19.27 43.08 -22.30
N ARG A 436 18.03 43.59 -22.16
CA ARG A 436 17.61 44.30 -20.93
C ARG A 436 17.68 43.44 -19.70
N PHE A 437 17.34 42.16 -19.81
CA PHE A 437 17.47 41.20 -18.71
C PHE A 437 18.96 41.05 -18.35
N ALA A 438 19.84 40.80 -19.32
CA ALA A 438 21.25 40.58 -19.12
C ALA A 438 21.95 41.80 -18.48
N GLU A 439 21.65 43.03 -18.94
CA GLU A 439 22.16 44.27 -18.32
C GLU A 439 21.64 44.48 -16.90
N ARG A 440 20.36 44.21 -16.65
CA ARG A 440 19.81 44.28 -15.31
C ARG A 440 20.49 43.28 -14.38
N LEU A 441 20.75 42.02 -14.88
CA LEU A 441 21.45 40.99 -14.13
C LEU A 441 22.88 41.42 -13.83
N ARG A 442 23.64 41.91 -14.84
CA ARG A 442 25.01 42.42 -14.68
C ARG A 442 25.08 43.48 -13.56
N ALA A 443 24.20 44.46 -13.62
CA ALA A 443 24.16 45.52 -12.59
C ALA A 443 23.75 44.99 -11.22
N ALA A 444 22.86 44.00 -11.16
CA ALA A 444 22.46 43.34 -9.91
C ALA A 444 23.63 42.54 -9.31
N VAL A 445 24.44 41.86 -10.12
CA VAL A 445 25.62 41.13 -9.65
C VAL A 445 26.68 42.11 -9.09
N GLU A 446 26.93 43.22 -9.76
CA GLU A 446 27.87 44.27 -9.30
C GLU A 446 27.47 44.88 -7.95
N SER A 447 26.16 44.88 -7.61
CA SER A 447 25.62 45.45 -6.39
C SER A 447 25.09 44.40 -5.41
N MET A 448 25.29 43.09 -5.66
CA MET A 448 24.75 42.03 -4.79
C MET A 448 25.43 42.04 -3.42
N ASP A 449 24.65 41.61 -2.40
CA ASP A 449 25.18 41.38 -1.05
C ASP A 449 26.00 40.08 -1.03
N SER A 450 27.32 40.27 -1.11
CA SER A 450 28.30 39.21 -1.23
C SER A 450 29.53 39.50 -0.35
N PRO A 451 30.21 38.48 0.19
CA PRO A 451 31.40 38.66 1.02
C PRO A 451 32.52 39.43 0.33
N VAL A 452 32.59 39.37 -1.00
CA VAL A 452 33.57 40.04 -1.85
C VAL A 452 32.86 40.66 -3.06
N CYS A 453 33.21 41.90 -3.40
CA CYS A 453 32.69 42.53 -4.63
C CYS A 453 33.21 41.80 -5.84
N VAL A 454 32.32 41.33 -6.68
CA VAL A 454 32.62 40.63 -7.95
C VAL A 454 31.75 41.22 -9.06
N THR A 455 32.21 41.06 -10.29
CA THR A 455 31.44 41.38 -11.50
C THR A 455 31.22 40.13 -12.34
N ALA A 456 30.36 40.22 -13.32
CA ALA A 456 30.13 39.14 -14.25
C ALA A 456 30.18 39.62 -15.69
N SER A 457 30.77 38.80 -16.55
CA SER A 457 30.68 38.90 -18.00
C SER A 457 29.52 38.06 -18.49
N ILE A 458 28.71 38.56 -19.41
CA ILE A 458 27.49 37.89 -19.90
C ILE A 458 27.49 37.88 -21.43
N GLY A 459 27.36 36.67 -22.00
CA GLY A 459 27.13 36.45 -23.43
C GLY A 459 25.66 36.06 -23.69
N VAL A 460 25.02 36.73 -24.62
CA VAL A 460 23.62 36.47 -25.00
C VAL A 460 23.52 35.99 -26.42
N ALA A 461 22.78 34.93 -26.66
CA ALA A 461 22.40 34.49 -28.00
C ALA A 461 20.88 34.34 -28.10
N ILE A 462 20.33 34.63 -29.26
CA ILE A 462 18.89 34.61 -29.54
C ILE A 462 18.62 33.60 -30.65
N ALA A 463 17.72 32.67 -30.42
CA ALA A 463 17.30 31.70 -31.40
C ALA A 463 16.62 32.40 -32.59
N SER A 464 17.10 32.19 -33.81
CA SER A 464 16.55 32.73 -35.03
C SER A 464 15.70 31.70 -35.79
N GLU A 465 14.84 32.15 -36.71
CA GLU A 465 14.01 31.30 -37.57
C GLU A 465 14.81 30.32 -38.46
N SER A 466 16.11 30.58 -38.68
CA SER A 466 16.99 29.84 -39.60
C SER A 466 17.73 28.66 -38.92
N ALA A 467 17.11 28.08 -37.89
CA ALA A 467 17.60 26.86 -37.23
C ALA A 467 18.78 27.04 -36.31
N SER A 468 18.52 27.38 -35.12
CA SER A 468 19.49 27.12 -34.07
C SER A 468 19.18 25.79 -33.44
N THR A 469 20.11 24.88 -33.49
CA THR A 469 20.14 23.76 -32.60
C THR A 469 20.52 24.25 -31.19
N PRO A 470 20.25 23.52 -30.13
CA PRO A 470 20.75 23.86 -28.79
C PRO A 470 22.27 24.10 -28.77
N VAL A 471 23.00 23.35 -29.58
CA VAL A 471 24.47 23.43 -29.69
C VAL A 471 24.91 24.74 -30.35
N ASP A 472 24.26 25.14 -31.43
CA ASP A 472 24.55 26.36 -32.15
C ASP A 472 24.28 27.60 -31.28
N LEU A 473 23.11 27.62 -30.59
CA LEU A 473 22.74 28.73 -29.73
C LEU A 473 23.71 28.89 -28.54
N LEU A 474 24.14 27.76 -27.94
CA LEU A 474 25.15 27.79 -26.90
C LEU A 474 26.52 28.26 -27.42
N ALA A 475 26.94 27.83 -28.60
CA ALA A 475 28.20 28.26 -29.19
C ALA A 475 28.19 29.78 -29.49
N GLU A 476 27.07 30.34 -29.94
CA GLU A 476 26.91 31.79 -30.13
C GLU A 476 26.97 32.55 -28.80
N ALA A 477 26.30 32.04 -27.74
CA ALA A 477 26.34 32.63 -26.41
C ALA A 477 27.77 32.58 -25.80
N ASP A 478 28.48 31.48 -26.00
CA ASP A 478 29.87 31.31 -25.53
C ASP A 478 30.84 32.27 -26.27
N ALA A 479 30.71 32.40 -27.59
CA ALA A 479 31.47 33.36 -28.37
C ALA A 479 31.21 34.81 -27.93
N ALA A 480 29.96 35.15 -27.60
CA ALA A 480 29.60 36.45 -27.03
C ALA A 480 30.20 36.67 -25.63
N LEU A 481 30.19 35.65 -24.79
CA LEU A 481 30.80 35.68 -23.46
C LEU A 481 32.31 35.85 -23.53
N TYR A 482 32.95 35.13 -24.45
CA TYR A 482 34.39 35.29 -24.71
C TYR A 482 34.75 36.71 -25.14
N GLU A 483 33.95 37.31 -26.02
CA GLU A 483 34.10 38.70 -26.43
C GLU A 483 33.89 39.66 -25.26
N ALA A 484 32.92 39.45 -24.41
CA ALA A 484 32.69 40.24 -23.18
C ALA A 484 33.93 40.24 -22.28
N LYS A 485 34.53 39.05 -22.05
CA LYS A 485 35.75 38.88 -21.27
C LYS A 485 36.95 39.59 -21.93
N GLY A 486 37.09 39.46 -23.25
CA GLY A 486 38.19 40.11 -24.04
C GLY A 486 38.09 41.64 -24.09
N ALA A 487 36.89 42.18 -24.13
CA ALA A 487 36.64 43.63 -24.21
C ALA A 487 36.76 44.36 -22.86
N GLY A 488 37.17 43.69 -21.78
CA GLY A 488 37.45 44.31 -20.47
C GLY A 488 36.52 43.90 -19.35
N ARG A 489 35.75 42.83 -19.53
CA ARG A 489 34.82 42.22 -18.52
C ARG A 489 33.71 43.16 -18.07
N ASN A 490 32.93 42.74 -17.05
CA ASN A 490 31.78 43.45 -16.46
C ASN A 490 30.86 44.06 -17.53
N ARG A 491 30.46 43.26 -18.52
CA ARG A 491 29.63 43.72 -19.63
C ARG A 491 28.80 42.62 -20.24
N VAL A 492 27.81 43.04 -20.99
CA VAL A 492 26.96 42.16 -21.81
C VAL A 492 27.39 42.31 -23.27
N VAL A 493 27.55 41.18 -23.96
CA VAL A 493 27.71 41.13 -25.42
C VAL A 493 26.61 40.20 -25.95
N ALA A 494 25.96 40.60 -27.03
CA ALA A 494 24.99 39.74 -27.69
C ALA A 494 25.39 39.46 -29.11
N LYS A 495 25.21 38.23 -29.56
CA LYS A 495 25.19 37.88 -30.98
C LYS A 495 23.75 37.83 -31.46
N ASP A 496 23.43 38.69 -32.41
CA ASP A 496 22.14 38.70 -33.08
C ASP A 496 22.33 38.11 -34.48
N ALA A 497 21.76 36.94 -34.71
CA ALA A 497 21.83 36.28 -36.03
C ALA A 497 21.26 37.13 -37.21
N ARG A 498 20.65 38.27 -36.90
CA ARG A 498 20.14 39.23 -37.91
C ARG A 498 21.16 40.32 -38.29
N ALA A 499 22.25 40.49 -37.52
CA ALA A 499 23.24 41.55 -37.81
C ALA A 499 24.27 41.14 -38.86
N GLU A 500 24.54 39.86 -39.09
CA GLU A 500 25.49 39.38 -40.09
C GLU A 500 24.91 39.29 -41.52
N SER A 501 23.59 39.33 -41.70
CA SER A 501 22.97 39.31 -43.05
C SER A 501 22.71 40.71 -43.63
N ALA A 502 23.13 41.78 -42.97
CA ALA A 502 22.99 43.18 -43.40
C ALA A 502 24.31 43.91 -43.73
N LEU A 503 25.43 43.20 -43.75
CA LEU A 503 26.70 43.62 -44.29
C LEU A 503 27.04 42.78 -45.54
#